data_a2ba1792f557d86fdaff76d50011e27f
#
_entry.id   a2ba1792f557d86fdaff76d50011e27f
#
_cell.length_a   1.000
_cell.length_b   1.000
_cell.length_c   1.000
_cell.angle_alpha   90.00
_cell.angle_beta   90.00
_cell.angle_gamma   90.00
#
_symmetry.space_group_name_H-M   'P 1'
#
loop_
_entity.id
_entity.type
_entity.pdbx_description
1 polymer ?
#
loop_
_entity_poly.entity_id
_entity_poly.type
_entity_poly.pdbx_seq_one_letter_code
_entity_poly.pdbx_strand_id
1 'polypeptide(L)'
;MSTPESTILVVEDDDIVRMLIVDVLEELAFNVLEADDGESALKILGDQSTVIDLMMTDYGLPGMTGSELAGKARELRSTLPVLFASGYAENIDVPAGMHVIGKPFSIDQLRDKVKGILTE
;
A
#
# COMPACT_ATOMS: atom_id res chain seq x y z
N MET A 1 1.45 1.42 -27.89
CA MET A 1 0.85 2.38 -26.94
C MET A 1 1.00 1.85 -25.52
N SER A 2 1.44 2.69 -24.64
CA SER A 2 1.60 2.27 -23.26
C SER A 2 0.26 2.34 -22.53
N THR A 3 -0.01 1.36 -21.68
CA THR A 3 -1.13 1.44 -20.75
C THR A 3 -0.80 2.46 -19.66
N PRO A 4 -1.81 3.15 -19.12
CA PRO A 4 -1.55 4.01 -17.96
C PRO A 4 -0.94 3.19 -16.83
N GLU A 5 0.04 3.76 -16.20
CA GLU A 5 0.69 3.12 -15.06
C GLU A 5 -0.25 3.18 -13.85
N SER A 6 -0.28 2.08 -13.10
CA SER A 6 -1.05 2.05 -11.87
C SER A 6 -0.40 2.92 -10.82
N THR A 7 -1.20 3.54 -9.98
CA THR A 7 -0.74 4.41 -8.91
C THR A 7 -0.88 3.71 -7.57
N ILE A 8 0.21 3.66 -6.82
CA ILE A 8 0.27 2.99 -5.52
C ILE A 8 0.53 4.04 -4.43
N LEU A 9 -0.31 4.04 -3.40
CA LEU A 9 -0.07 4.86 -2.22
C LEU A 9 0.72 4.03 -1.23
N VAL A 10 1.92 4.48 -0.88
CA VAL A 10 2.79 3.82 0.10
C VAL A 10 2.71 4.56 1.42
N VAL A 11 2.31 3.87 2.48
CA VAL A 11 2.22 4.44 3.83
C VAL A 11 3.23 3.73 4.72
N GLU A 12 4.26 4.44 5.13
CA GLU A 12 5.35 3.91 5.95
C GLU A 12 5.97 5.05 6.74
N ASP A 13 6.07 4.87 8.05
CA ASP A 13 6.61 5.92 8.93
C ASP A 13 8.14 6.00 8.92
N ASP A 14 8.82 4.92 8.59
CA ASP A 14 10.28 4.92 8.48
C ASP A 14 10.69 5.48 7.12
N ASP A 15 11.37 6.62 7.12
CA ASP A 15 11.74 7.32 5.88
C ASP A 15 12.64 6.47 4.97
N ILE A 16 13.54 5.71 5.55
CA ILE A 16 14.46 4.87 4.77
C ILE A 16 13.72 3.70 4.14
N VAL A 17 12.88 3.03 4.91
CA VAL A 17 12.07 1.90 4.39
C VAL A 17 11.12 2.40 3.31
N ARG A 18 10.48 3.54 3.54
CA ARG A 18 9.56 4.12 2.55
C ARG A 18 10.29 4.43 1.24
N MET A 19 11.48 5.03 1.33
CA MET A 19 12.28 5.35 0.16
C MET A 19 12.65 4.11 -0.64
N LEU A 20 13.03 3.03 0.04
CA LEU A 20 13.38 1.77 -0.62
C LEU A 20 12.18 1.16 -1.36
N ILE A 21 11.02 1.18 -0.72
CA ILE A 21 9.79 0.67 -1.34
C ILE A 21 9.43 1.51 -2.57
N VAL A 22 9.47 2.83 -2.43
CA VAL A 22 9.15 3.75 -3.51
C VAL A 22 10.09 3.53 -4.71
N ASP A 23 11.39 3.42 -4.45
CA ASP A 23 12.38 3.20 -5.50
C ASP A 23 12.09 1.91 -6.29
N VAL A 24 11.77 0.83 -5.58
CA VAL A 24 11.45 -0.44 -6.22
C VAL A 24 10.20 -0.31 -7.09
N LEU A 25 9.15 0.30 -6.55
CA LEU A 25 7.89 0.43 -7.30
C LEU A 25 8.05 1.33 -8.52
N GLU A 26 8.84 2.39 -8.41
CA GLU A 26 9.13 3.25 -9.55
C GLU A 26 9.94 2.54 -10.63
N GLU A 27 10.89 1.70 -10.22
CA GLU A 27 11.63 0.87 -11.19
C GLU A 27 10.72 -0.12 -11.91
N LEU A 28 9.63 -0.54 -11.27
CA LEU A 28 8.63 -1.41 -11.87
C LEU A 28 7.61 -0.65 -12.71
N ALA A 29 7.84 0.65 -12.91
CA ALA A 29 7.01 1.54 -13.73
C ALA A 29 5.64 1.89 -13.12
N PHE A 30 5.54 1.84 -11.80
CA PHE A 30 4.34 2.33 -11.11
C PHE A 30 4.50 3.80 -10.74
N ASN A 31 3.38 4.52 -10.71
CA ASN A 31 3.33 5.84 -10.09
C ASN A 31 3.18 5.66 -8.58
N VAL A 32 3.89 6.45 -7.80
CA VAL A 32 3.89 6.27 -6.35
C VAL A 32 3.53 7.57 -5.64
N LEU A 33 2.62 7.48 -4.70
CA LEU A 33 2.30 8.54 -3.75
C LEU A 33 2.79 8.07 -2.38
N GLU A 34 3.24 8.99 -1.55
CA GLU A 34 3.83 8.67 -0.25
C GLU A 34 3.07 9.32 0.89
N ALA A 35 2.97 8.59 2.00
CA ALA A 35 2.48 9.13 3.26
C ALA A 35 3.32 8.53 4.38
N ASP A 36 3.62 9.33 5.39
CA ASP A 36 4.44 8.89 6.53
C ASP A 36 3.59 8.47 7.73
N ASP A 37 2.29 8.70 7.69
CA ASP A 37 1.37 8.26 8.73
C ASP A 37 -0.05 8.07 8.17
N GLY A 38 -0.94 7.57 9.02
CA GLY A 38 -2.31 7.31 8.62
C GLY A 38 -3.10 8.57 8.28
N GLU A 39 -2.88 9.65 9.00
CA GLU A 39 -3.59 10.91 8.74
C GLU A 39 -3.24 11.48 7.36
N SER A 40 -1.96 11.48 7.01
CA SER A 40 -1.51 11.93 5.71
C SER A 40 -2.09 11.07 4.60
N ALA A 41 -2.12 9.76 4.81
CA ALA A 41 -2.72 8.83 3.86
C ALA A 41 -4.21 9.12 3.65
N LEU A 42 -4.94 9.39 4.74
CA LEU A 42 -6.37 9.68 4.65
C LEU A 42 -6.65 10.98 3.91
N LYS A 43 -5.80 11.98 4.04
CA LYS A 43 -5.93 13.22 3.27
C LYS A 43 -5.81 12.96 1.77
N ILE A 44 -4.86 12.13 1.38
CA ILE A 44 -4.66 11.75 -0.02
C ILE A 44 -5.87 10.95 -0.53
N LEU A 45 -6.33 9.99 0.26
CA LEU A 45 -7.47 9.14 -0.08
C LEU A 45 -8.77 9.93 -0.17
N GLY A 46 -8.90 10.97 0.63
CA GLY A 46 -10.09 11.84 0.64
C GLY A 46 -10.19 12.73 -0.59
N ASP A 47 -9.10 12.92 -1.32
CA ASP A 47 -9.11 13.68 -2.57
C ASP A 47 -9.54 12.75 -3.71
N GLN A 48 -10.81 12.81 -4.06
CA GLN A 48 -11.38 11.92 -5.06
C GLN A 48 -10.85 12.16 -6.48
N SER A 49 -10.16 13.27 -6.71
CA SER A 49 -9.52 13.52 -8.00
C SER A 49 -8.19 12.77 -8.14
N THR A 50 -7.65 12.28 -7.04
CA THR A 50 -6.41 11.50 -7.03
C THR A 50 -6.71 10.04 -7.33
N VAL A 51 -6.09 9.50 -8.37
CA VAL A 51 -6.24 8.08 -8.72
C VAL A 51 -5.32 7.26 -7.84
N ILE A 52 -5.87 6.25 -7.18
CA ILE A 52 -5.09 5.31 -6.37
C ILE A 52 -5.61 3.91 -6.69
N ASP A 53 -4.73 3.05 -7.20
CA ASP A 53 -5.09 1.70 -7.61
C ASP A 53 -4.81 0.66 -6.52
N LEU A 54 -3.90 0.98 -5.60
CA LEU A 54 -3.53 0.09 -4.50
C LEU A 54 -2.94 0.93 -3.37
N MET A 55 -3.28 0.60 -2.12
CA MET A 55 -2.61 1.16 -0.96
C MET A 55 -1.75 0.08 -0.33
N MET A 56 -0.44 0.34 -0.20
CA MET A 56 0.49 -0.52 0.52
C MET A 56 0.83 0.18 1.83
N THR A 57 0.55 -0.45 2.94
CA THR A 57 0.78 0.16 4.25
C THR A 57 1.48 -0.81 5.19
N ASP A 58 2.36 -0.24 6.05
CA ASP A 58 2.87 -1.00 7.17
C ASP A 58 1.72 -1.34 8.10
N TYR A 59 1.74 -2.54 8.69
CA TYR A 59 0.68 -2.97 9.59
C TYR A 59 0.73 -2.23 10.92
N GLY A 60 1.94 -1.92 11.40
CA GLY A 60 2.13 -1.25 12.70
C GLY A 60 2.57 0.20 12.55
N LEU A 61 1.64 1.10 12.24
CA LEU A 61 1.92 2.52 12.15
C LEU A 61 1.76 3.20 13.51
N PRO A 62 2.48 4.32 13.75
CA PRO A 62 2.26 5.08 14.97
C PRO A 62 0.90 5.79 14.95
N GLY A 63 0.23 5.82 16.07
CA GLY A 63 -1.04 6.54 16.25
C GLY A 63 -2.26 5.89 15.63
N MET A 64 -2.09 5.11 14.58
CA MET A 64 -3.18 4.42 13.89
C MET A 64 -2.61 3.13 13.30
N THR A 65 -3.23 1.99 13.60
CA THR A 65 -2.75 0.73 13.03
C THR A 65 -3.04 0.67 11.53
N GLY A 66 -2.30 -0.17 10.81
CA GLY A 66 -2.58 -0.40 9.39
C GLY A 66 -4.00 -0.90 9.17
N SER A 67 -4.50 -1.74 10.08
CA SER A 67 -5.86 -2.25 10.03
C SER A 67 -6.90 -1.14 10.17
N GLU A 68 -6.69 -0.21 11.10
CA GLU A 68 -7.58 0.95 11.25
C GLU A 68 -7.54 1.85 10.02
N LEU A 69 -6.35 2.08 9.48
CA LEU A 69 -6.19 2.87 8.27
C LEU A 69 -6.93 2.22 7.09
N ALA A 70 -6.79 0.91 6.94
CA ALA A 70 -7.45 0.17 5.86
C ALA A 70 -8.98 0.27 5.96
N GLY A 71 -9.52 0.17 7.17
CA GLY A 71 -10.95 0.34 7.40
C GLY A 71 -11.44 1.72 6.97
N LYS A 72 -10.72 2.76 7.38
CA LYS A 72 -11.07 4.14 7.02
C LYS A 72 -10.88 4.40 5.52
N ALA A 73 -9.84 3.81 4.92
CA ALA A 73 -9.61 3.93 3.49
C ALA A 73 -10.77 3.33 2.69
N ARG A 74 -11.29 2.19 3.14
CA ARG A 74 -12.44 1.53 2.50
C ARG A 74 -13.74 2.32 2.67
N GLU A 75 -13.85 3.14 3.68
CA GLU A 75 -14.98 4.06 3.82
C GLU A 75 -14.94 5.15 2.75
N LEU A 76 -13.74 5.56 2.36
CA LEU A 76 -13.54 6.59 1.33
C LEU A 76 -13.51 6.00 -0.08
N ARG A 77 -12.98 4.80 -0.22
CA ARG A 77 -12.82 4.10 -1.50
C ARG A 77 -13.15 2.63 -1.31
N SER A 78 -14.41 2.28 -1.51
CA SER A 78 -14.98 0.99 -1.11
C SER A 78 -14.34 -0.23 -1.78
N THR A 79 -13.70 -0.05 -2.93
CA THR A 79 -13.09 -1.14 -3.69
C THR A 79 -11.56 -1.09 -3.70
N LEU A 80 -10.96 -0.21 -2.90
CA LEU A 80 -9.51 -0.04 -2.88
C LEU A 80 -8.81 -1.31 -2.41
N PRO A 81 -7.92 -1.91 -3.22
CA PRO A 81 -7.08 -3.00 -2.75
C PRO A 81 -6.09 -2.50 -1.70
N VAL A 82 -5.84 -3.31 -0.69
CA VAL A 82 -4.92 -2.98 0.39
C VAL A 82 -3.91 -4.12 0.55
N LEU A 83 -2.63 -3.76 0.60
CA LEU A 83 -1.54 -4.69 0.86
C LEU A 83 -0.84 -4.27 2.15
N PHE A 84 -0.89 -5.14 3.16
CA PHE A 84 -0.17 -4.91 4.42
C PHE A 84 1.25 -5.48 4.33
N ALA A 85 2.21 -4.73 4.82
CA ALA A 85 3.58 -5.21 4.99
C ALA A 85 3.83 -5.41 6.49
N SER A 86 4.27 -6.61 6.89
CA SER A 86 4.45 -6.93 8.30
C SER A 86 5.53 -7.99 8.50
N GLY A 87 6.29 -7.86 9.58
CA GLY A 87 7.23 -8.88 10.02
C GLY A 87 6.56 -10.13 10.57
N TYR A 88 5.25 -10.07 10.81
CA TYR A 88 4.46 -11.17 11.36
C TYR A 88 3.31 -11.56 10.44
N ALA A 89 3.59 -11.59 9.13
CA ALA A 89 2.55 -11.79 8.12
C ALA A 89 1.69 -13.05 8.33
N GLU A 90 2.28 -14.12 8.83
CA GLU A 90 1.56 -15.37 9.07
C GLU A 90 0.62 -15.33 10.27
N ASN A 91 0.73 -14.32 11.11
CA ASN A 91 -0.08 -14.15 12.31
C ASN A 91 -1.08 -13.01 12.21
N ILE A 92 -1.29 -12.47 11.01
CA ILE A 92 -2.18 -11.34 10.78
C ILE A 92 -3.48 -11.82 10.17
N ASP A 93 -4.59 -11.46 10.81
CA ASP A 93 -5.91 -11.62 10.21
C ASP A 93 -6.19 -10.39 9.36
N VAL A 94 -6.41 -10.61 8.08
CA VAL A 94 -6.78 -9.51 7.18
C VAL A 94 -8.20 -9.71 6.67
N PRO A 95 -8.97 -8.63 6.54
CA PRO A 95 -10.32 -8.73 5.98
C PRO A 95 -10.31 -9.25 4.56
N ALA A 96 -11.43 -9.81 4.14
CA ALA A 96 -11.58 -10.31 2.78
C ALA A 96 -11.31 -9.18 1.77
N GLY A 97 -10.56 -9.50 0.73
CA GLY A 97 -10.18 -8.53 -0.28
C GLY A 97 -8.94 -7.74 0.05
N MET A 98 -8.30 -8.03 1.17
CA MET A 98 -7.02 -7.43 1.53
C MET A 98 -5.93 -8.47 1.49
N HIS A 99 -4.68 -8.01 1.39
CA HIS A 99 -3.53 -8.87 1.16
C HIS A 99 -2.42 -8.55 2.16
N VAL A 100 -1.47 -9.46 2.30
CA VAL A 100 -0.33 -9.25 3.20
C VAL A 100 0.96 -9.75 2.54
N ILE A 101 2.06 -9.05 2.79
CA ILE A 101 3.39 -9.48 2.38
C ILE A 101 4.30 -9.47 3.62
N GLY A 102 5.09 -10.51 3.78
CA GLY A 102 6.00 -10.62 4.93
C GLY A 102 7.26 -9.80 4.76
N LYS A 103 7.74 -9.19 5.82
CA LYS A 103 9.03 -8.49 5.85
C LYS A 103 10.09 -9.43 6.42
N PRO A 104 11.30 -9.42 5.90
CA PRO A 104 11.73 -8.71 4.70
C PRO A 104 11.24 -9.40 3.43
N PHE A 105 11.01 -8.63 2.39
CA PHE A 105 10.61 -9.18 1.09
C PHE A 105 11.64 -8.77 0.02
N SER A 106 11.76 -9.61 -1.00
CA SER A 106 12.62 -9.32 -2.13
C SER A 106 11.87 -8.43 -3.14
N ILE A 107 12.62 -7.86 -4.08
CA ILE A 107 12.04 -7.09 -5.18
C ILE A 107 11.07 -7.98 -5.97
N ASP A 108 11.46 -9.24 -6.22
CA ASP A 108 10.61 -10.17 -6.96
C ASP A 108 9.32 -10.48 -6.23
N GLN A 109 9.39 -10.68 -4.91
CA GLN A 109 8.20 -10.93 -4.09
C GLN A 109 7.25 -9.76 -4.11
N LEU A 110 7.77 -8.55 -3.97
CA LEU A 110 6.95 -7.34 -4.02
C LEU A 110 6.31 -7.15 -5.39
N ARG A 111 7.11 -7.29 -6.45
CA ARG A 111 6.62 -7.18 -7.82
C ARG A 111 5.47 -8.15 -8.08
N ASP A 112 5.67 -9.42 -7.77
CA ASP A 112 4.67 -10.44 -8.06
C ASP A 112 3.40 -10.22 -7.25
N LYS A 113 3.55 -9.82 -5.99
CA LYS A 113 2.40 -9.55 -5.12
C LYS A 113 1.58 -8.37 -5.66
N VAL A 114 2.24 -7.27 -5.97
CA VAL A 114 1.57 -6.06 -6.46
C VAL A 114 0.90 -6.32 -7.80
N LYS A 115 1.60 -6.95 -8.73
CA LYS A 115 1.03 -7.26 -10.05
C LYS A 115 -0.15 -8.21 -9.93
N GLY A 116 -0.06 -9.19 -9.06
CA GLY A 116 -1.16 -10.13 -8.82
C GLY A 116 -2.40 -9.41 -8.30
N ILE A 117 -2.24 -8.48 -7.38
CA ILE A 117 -3.35 -7.71 -6.83
C ILE A 117 -3.97 -6.82 -7.91
N LEU A 118 -3.15 -6.14 -8.70
CA LEU A 118 -3.63 -5.18 -9.69
C LEU A 118 -4.30 -5.84 -10.89
N THR A 119 -4.06 -7.12 -11.11
CA THR A 119 -4.67 -7.87 -12.22
C THR A 119 -5.89 -8.71 -11.82
N GLU A 120 -6.26 -8.65 -10.56
CA GLU A 120 -7.45 -9.37 -10.07
C GLU A 120 -8.75 -8.84 -10.68
#